data_4309075e8917877b372f372f7a67eaac
#
_entry.id   4309075e8917877b372f372f7a67eaac
#
_cell.length_a   1.000
_cell.length_b   1.000
_cell.length_c   1.000
_cell.angle_alpha   90.00
_cell.angle_beta   90.00
_cell.angle_gamma   90.00
#
_symmetry.space_group_name_H-M   'P 1'
#
loop_
_entity.id
_entity.type
_entity.pdbx_description
1 polymer ?
#
loop_
_entity_poly.entity_id
_entity_poly.type
_entity_poly.pdbx_seq_one_letter_code
_entity_poly.pdbx_strand_id
1 'polypeptide(L)'
;VSGLLRAYRRYLTRPLRSVHFPDDVVFLDYVRQGELERIGLFIRARRVNLDTIYHSGMAAIHEAVLSGNLECVKLLVNHGADVHQRDEEGWTPLHMACSDGFPHVARYLLELGADPELENDCGEKPSDLIDLDNRELLELFGLAVDD
;
A
#
# COMPACT_ATOMS: atom_id res chain seq x y z
N VAL A 1 -12.25 9.19 -2.57
CA VAL A 1 -12.34 7.80 -3.04
C VAL A 1 -11.25 7.00 -2.39
N SER A 2 -11.60 5.88 -1.77
CA SER A 2 -10.63 5.04 -1.09
C SER A 2 -9.66 4.40 -2.10
N GLY A 3 -8.46 4.07 -1.64
CA GLY A 3 -7.46 3.36 -2.43
C GLY A 3 -7.94 1.98 -2.85
N LEU A 4 -8.76 1.33 -2.02
CA LEU A 4 -9.35 0.03 -2.35
C LEU A 4 -10.26 0.14 -3.57
N LEU A 5 -11.13 1.15 -3.64
CA LEU A 5 -12.02 1.38 -4.76
C LEU A 5 -11.23 1.71 -6.04
N ARG A 6 -10.17 2.51 -5.91
CA ARG A 6 -9.24 2.84 -6.99
C ARG A 6 -8.59 1.57 -7.57
N ALA A 7 -8.07 0.71 -6.70
CA ALA A 7 -7.44 -0.56 -7.09
C ALA A 7 -8.45 -1.49 -7.76
N TYR A 8 -9.65 -1.61 -7.20
CA TYR A 8 -10.70 -2.45 -7.74
C TYR A 8 -11.16 -1.99 -9.12
N ARG A 9 -11.35 -0.68 -9.29
CA ARG A 9 -11.69 -0.10 -10.59
C ARG A 9 -10.63 -0.42 -11.65
N ARG A 10 -9.37 -0.28 -11.29
CA ARG A 10 -8.25 -0.57 -12.17
C ARG A 10 -8.25 -2.04 -12.61
N TYR A 11 -8.50 -2.93 -11.66
CA TYR A 11 -8.60 -4.35 -11.93
C TYR A 11 -9.72 -4.68 -12.92
N LEU A 12 -10.90 -4.08 -12.74
CA LEU A 12 -12.07 -4.33 -13.59
C LEU A 12 -11.91 -3.81 -15.03
N THR A 13 -11.13 -2.74 -15.22
CA THR A 13 -10.98 -2.12 -16.54
C THR A 13 -9.86 -2.72 -17.38
N ARG A 14 -9.03 -3.56 -16.79
CA ARG A 14 -7.92 -4.18 -17.52
C ARG A 14 -8.34 -5.43 -18.25
N PRO A 15 -7.94 -5.56 -19.53
CA PRO A 15 -8.13 -6.83 -20.23
C PRO A 15 -7.23 -7.90 -19.59
N LEU A 16 -7.76 -9.12 -19.48
CA LEU A 16 -7.00 -10.27 -19.00
C LEU A 16 -6.02 -10.70 -20.09
N ARG A 17 -4.82 -10.13 -20.09
CA ARG A 17 -3.80 -10.39 -21.11
C ARG A 17 -2.74 -11.38 -20.69
N SER A 18 -2.65 -11.70 -19.41
CA SER A 18 -1.62 -12.60 -18.92
C SER A 18 -2.24 -13.74 -18.14
N VAL A 19 -1.59 -14.90 -18.26
CA VAL A 19 -1.87 -16.02 -17.37
C VAL A 19 -1.36 -15.60 -15.99
N HIS A 20 -2.25 -15.52 -15.03
CA HIS A 20 -1.86 -15.31 -13.64
C HIS A 20 -1.20 -16.58 -13.15
N PHE A 21 0.00 -16.46 -12.61
CA PHE A 21 0.57 -17.58 -11.89
C PHE A 21 -0.31 -17.84 -10.65
N PRO A 22 -0.72 -19.08 -10.42
CA PRO A 22 -1.57 -19.40 -9.26
C PRO A 22 -1.00 -18.88 -7.94
N ASP A 23 0.33 -18.86 -7.80
CA ASP A 23 1.00 -18.37 -6.60
C ASP A 23 0.75 -16.88 -6.37
N ASP A 24 0.77 -16.08 -7.43
CA ASP A 24 0.51 -14.63 -7.30
C ASP A 24 -0.91 -14.35 -6.83
N VAL A 25 -1.89 -15.04 -7.40
CA VAL A 25 -3.30 -14.87 -7.02
C VAL A 25 -3.50 -15.27 -5.57
N VAL A 26 -2.98 -16.43 -5.17
CA VAL A 26 -3.11 -16.95 -3.81
C VAL A 26 -2.38 -16.05 -2.81
N PHE A 27 -1.17 -15.58 -3.17
CA PHE A 27 -0.39 -14.70 -2.32
C PHE A 27 -1.13 -13.38 -2.04
N LEU A 28 -1.66 -12.74 -3.08
CA LEU A 28 -2.41 -11.49 -2.93
C LEU A 28 -3.66 -11.68 -2.08
N ASP A 29 -4.32 -12.81 -2.20
CA ASP A 29 -5.48 -13.12 -1.37
C ASP A 29 -5.08 -13.20 0.10
N TYR A 30 -3.98 -13.88 0.42
CA TYR A 30 -3.44 -13.92 1.77
C TYR A 30 -3.06 -12.53 2.29
N VAL A 31 -2.48 -11.68 1.45
CA VAL A 31 -2.13 -10.31 1.83
C VAL A 31 -3.40 -9.52 2.18
N ARG A 32 -4.43 -9.62 1.35
CA ARG A 32 -5.71 -8.91 1.58
C ARG A 32 -6.41 -9.39 2.85
N GLN A 33 -6.28 -10.67 3.17
CA GLN A 33 -6.90 -11.26 4.35
C GLN A 33 -6.04 -11.14 5.62
N GLY A 34 -4.78 -10.73 5.48
CA GLY A 34 -3.88 -10.60 6.61
C GLY A 34 -3.39 -11.94 7.18
N GLU A 35 -3.29 -12.96 6.34
CA GLU A 35 -2.86 -14.32 6.70
C GLU A 35 -1.34 -14.38 6.87
N LEU A 36 -0.83 -13.84 7.97
CA LEU A 36 0.60 -13.60 8.18
C LEU A 36 1.48 -14.83 8.00
N GLU A 37 1.06 -15.97 8.55
CA GLU A 37 1.85 -17.21 8.43
C GLU A 37 1.99 -17.64 6.97
N ARG A 38 0.90 -17.60 6.23
CA ARG A 38 0.87 -18.01 4.83
C ARG A 38 1.66 -17.06 3.95
N ILE A 39 1.58 -15.77 4.21
CA ILE A 39 2.40 -14.75 3.54
C ILE A 39 3.88 -15.07 3.76
N GLY A 40 4.26 -15.30 5.01
CA GLY A 40 5.64 -15.63 5.36
C GLY A 40 6.14 -16.90 4.69
N LEU A 41 5.31 -17.93 4.59
CA LEU A 41 5.66 -19.19 3.93
C LEU A 41 5.95 -18.98 2.44
N PHE A 42 5.10 -18.21 1.74
CA PHE A 42 5.29 -17.91 0.32
C PHE A 42 6.58 -17.14 0.06
N ILE A 43 6.88 -16.16 0.92
CA ILE A 43 8.10 -15.36 0.81
C ILE A 43 9.34 -16.23 1.05
N ARG A 44 9.35 -17.02 2.11
CA ARG A 44 10.49 -17.89 2.46
C ARG A 44 10.72 -18.98 1.42
N ALA A 45 9.66 -19.47 0.81
CA ALA A 45 9.75 -20.45 -0.28
C ALA A 45 10.17 -19.84 -1.62
N ARG A 46 10.36 -18.52 -1.66
CA ARG A 46 10.72 -17.77 -2.88
C ARG A 46 9.73 -17.96 -4.02
N ARG A 47 8.45 -18.12 -3.68
CA ARG A 47 7.38 -18.33 -4.66
C ARG A 47 6.81 -17.01 -5.19
N VAL A 48 7.18 -15.90 -4.57
CA VAL A 48 6.70 -14.56 -4.94
C VAL A 48 7.85 -13.57 -4.87
N ASN A 49 7.74 -12.52 -5.69
CA ASN A 49 8.65 -11.38 -5.69
C ASN A 49 7.87 -10.17 -5.19
N LEU A 50 8.36 -9.53 -4.11
CA LEU A 50 7.66 -8.40 -3.49
C LEU A 50 7.66 -7.14 -4.35
N ASP A 51 8.56 -7.04 -5.35
CA ASP A 51 8.62 -5.89 -6.25
C ASP A 51 7.68 -6.03 -7.46
N THR A 52 6.99 -7.15 -7.59
CA THR A 52 6.07 -7.38 -8.70
C THR A 52 4.92 -6.37 -8.66
N ILE A 53 4.64 -5.76 -9.81
CA ILE A 53 3.43 -4.96 -10.00
C ILE A 53 2.36 -5.88 -10.60
N TYR A 54 1.31 -6.09 -9.84
CA TYR A 54 0.21 -6.99 -10.22
C TYR A 54 -0.78 -6.30 -11.15
N HIS A 55 -1.83 -7.01 -11.54
CA HIS A 55 -2.86 -6.47 -12.44
C HIS A 55 -3.61 -5.27 -11.87
N SER A 56 -3.67 -5.17 -10.55
CA SER A 56 -4.21 -4.00 -9.87
C SER A 56 -3.40 -2.72 -10.12
N GLY A 57 -2.18 -2.86 -10.66
CA GLY A 57 -1.22 -1.77 -10.83
C GLY A 57 -0.41 -1.50 -9.57
N MET A 58 -0.48 -2.37 -8.57
CA MET A 58 0.13 -2.19 -7.26
C MET A 58 1.05 -3.37 -6.93
N ALA A 59 2.03 -3.12 -6.07
CA ALA A 59 2.84 -4.17 -5.44
C ALA A 59 2.16 -4.71 -4.18
N ALA A 60 2.71 -5.78 -3.61
CA ALA A 60 2.15 -6.39 -2.40
C ALA A 60 2.05 -5.41 -1.23
N ILE A 61 3.04 -4.53 -1.07
CA ILE A 61 3.02 -3.55 0.03
C ILE A 61 1.83 -2.60 -0.07
N HIS A 62 1.46 -2.18 -1.27
CA HIS A 62 0.28 -1.33 -1.48
C HIS A 62 -1.00 -2.06 -1.07
N GLU A 63 -1.12 -3.33 -1.46
CA GLU A 63 -2.28 -4.16 -1.09
C GLU A 63 -2.38 -4.33 0.43
N ALA A 64 -1.25 -4.51 1.11
CA ALA A 64 -1.22 -4.62 2.57
C ALA A 64 -1.67 -3.31 3.25
N VAL A 65 -1.22 -2.17 2.74
CA VAL A 65 -1.65 -0.86 3.27
C VAL A 65 -3.14 -0.67 3.06
N LEU A 66 -3.68 -1.03 1.90
CA LEU A 66 -5.11 -0.92 1.62
C LEU A 66 -5.97 -1.76 2.55
N SER A 67 -5.44 -2.89 3.01
CA SER A 67 -6.15 -3.72 4.00
C SER A 67 -6.16 -3.10 5.41
N GLY A 68 -5.34 -2.07 5.64
CA GLY A 68 -5.21 -1.42 6.94
C GLY A 68 -4.50 -2.27 7.98
N ASN A 69 -3.89 -3.37 7.57
CA ASN A 69 -3.24 -4.30 8.49
C ASN A 69 -1.76 -3.95 8.66
N LEU A 70 -1.46 -3.24 9.74
CA LEU A 70 -0.08 -2.82 10.06
C LEU A 70 0.87 -4.02 10.18
N GLU A 71 0.42 -5.12 10.79
CA GLU A 71 1.28 -6.30 10.97
C GLU A 71 1.66 -6.93 9.61
N CYS A 72 0.74 -6.91 8.66
CA CYS A 72 1.02 -7.36 7.30
C CYS A 72 2.05 -6.45 6.61
N VAL A 73 1.91 -5.14 6.75
CA VAL A 73 2.88 -4.17 6.21
C VAL A 73 4.27 -4.41 6.83
N LYS A 74 4.33 -4.59 8.15
CA LYS A 74 5.58 -4.89 8.85
C LYS A 74 6.23 -6.18 8.35
N LEU A 75 5.44 -7.21 8.15
CA LEU A 75 5.93 -8.49 7.66
C LEU A 75 6.58 -8.33 6.28
N LEU A 76 5.91 -7.65 5.36
CA LEU A 76 6.45 -7.43 4.01
C LEU A 76 7.73 -6.60 4.04
N VAL A 77 7.76 -5.53 4.83
CA VAL A 77 8.95 -4.68 4.98
C VAL A 77 10.11 -5.47 5.57
N ASN A 78 9.85 -6.29 6.58
CA ASN A 78 10.89 -7.13 7.21
C ASN A 78 11.49 -8.15 6.23
N HIS A 79 10.76 -8.50 5.17
CA HIS A 79 11.23 -9.40 4.12
C HIS A 79 11.74 -8.66 2.88
N GLY A 80 11.94 -7.35 2.97
CA GLY A 80 12.61 -6.57 1.94
C GLY A 80 11.70 -5.78 1.01
N ALA A 81 10.40 -5.66 1.30
CA ALA A 81 9.53 -4.79 0.52
C ALA A 81 10.01 -3.35 0.60
N ASP A 82 10.02 -2.65 -0.52
CA ASP A 82 10.46 -1.26 -0.61
C ASP A 82 9.38 -0.32 -0.08
N VAL A 83 9.70 0.45 0.97
CA VAL A 83 8.77 1.43 1.55
C VAL A 83 8.48 2.60 0.60
N HIS A 84 9.32 2.78 -0.43
CA HIS A 84 9.14 3.83 -1.44
C HIS A 84 8.57 3.27 -2.74
N GLN A 85 8.10 2.03 -2.74
CA GLN A 85 7.58 1.39 -3.95
C GLN A 85 6.44 2.21 -4.55
N ARG A 86 6.58 2.57 -5.83
CA ARG A 86 5.52 3.28 -6.57
C ARG A 86 4.63 2.29 -7.30
N ASP A 87 3.34 2.58 -7.32
CA ASP A 87 2.41 1.85 -8.17
C ASP A 87 2.41 2.46 -9.59
N GLU A 88 1.50 2.01 -10.45
CA GLU A 88 1.39 2.50 -11.84
C GLU A 88 1.05 3.99 -11.95
N GLU A 89 0.47 4.59 -10.93
CA GLU A 89 0.14 6.01 -10.89
C GLU A 89 1.12 6.83 -10.05
N GLY A 90 2.25 6.22 -9.67
CA GLY A 90 3.27 6.86 -8.86
C GLY A 90 2.96 6.95 -7.38
N TRP A 91 1.93 6.24 -6.90
CA TRP A 91 1.57 6.25 -5.49
C TRP A 91 2.54 5.40 -4.68
N THR A 92 3.07 5.97 -3.61
CA THR A 92 3.85 5.24 -2.62
C THR A 92 2.90 4.64 -1.55
N PRO A 93 3.40 3.70 -0.74
CA PRO A 93 2.60 3.21 0.39
C PRO A 93 2.12 4.32 1.32
N LEU A 94 2.93 5.37 1.52
CA LEU A 94 2.55 6.51 2.34
C LEU A 94 1.38 7.29 1.74
N HIS A 95 1.34 7.47 0.41
CA HIS A 95 0.19 8.06 -0.26
C HIS A 95 -1.08 7.29 0.07
N MET A 96 -1.02 5.97 0.00
CA MET A 96 -2.20 5.11 0.26
C MET A 96 -2.64 5.17 1.72
N ALA A 97 -1.70 5.16 2.65
CA ALA A 97 -2.03 5.25 4.06
C ALA A 97 -2.73 6.58 4.38
N CYS A 98 -2.30 7.67 3.76
CA CYS A 98 -2.92 8.97 3.93
C CYS A 98 -4.30 9.06 3.28
N SER A 99 -4.42 8.56 2.06
CA SER A 99 -5.69 8.59 1.31
C SER A 99 -6.76 7.73 1.97
N ASP A 100 -6.40 6.57 2.48
CA ASP A 100 -7.34 5.62 3.07
C ASP A 100 -7.52 5.82 4.58
N GLY A 101 -6.76 6.72 5.20
CA GLY A 101 -6.99 7.10 6.59
C GLY A 101 -6.42 6.12 7.61
N PHE A 102 -5.20 5.62 7.41
CA PHE A 102 -4.53 4.69 8.31
C PHE A 102 -3.34 5.36 9.03
N PRO A 103 -3.57 6.10 10.12
CA PRO A 103 -2.50 6.84 10.80
C PRO A 103 -1.40 5.95 11.38
N HIS A 104 -1.74 4.77 11.89
CA HIS A 104 -0.73 3.86 12.44
C HIS A 104 0.22 3.35 11.36
N VAL A 105 -0.32 3.04 10.17
CA VAL A 105 0.49 2.62 9.03
C VAL A 105 1.36 3.79 8.55
N ALA A 106 0.79 4.98 8.42
CA ALA A 106 1.54 6.17 8.01
C ALA A 106 2.68 6.47 8.98
N ARG A 107 2.43 6.39 10.29
CA ARG A 107 3.47 6.59 11.30
C ARG A 107 4.61 5.59 11.15
N TYR A 108 4.27 4.33 11.01
CA TYR A 108 5.27 3.28 10.81
C TYR A 108 6.13 3.54 9.58
N LEU A 109 5.52 3.87 8.45
CA LEU A 109 6.25 4.16 7.21
C LEU A 109 7.17 5.38 7.38
N LEU A 110 6.70 6.44 8.04
CA LEU A 110 7.52 7.63 8.32
C LEU A 110 8.71 7.29 9.22
N GLU A 111 8.52 6.46 10.23
CA GLU A 111 9.58 6.00 11.12
C GLU A 111 10.66 5.22 10.37
N LEU A 112 10.29 4.54 9.29
CA LEU A 112 11.23 3.82 8.43
C LEU A 112 11.91 4.71 7.39
N GLY A 113 11.60 6.00 7.37
CA GLY A 113 12.21 6.95 6.44
C GLY A 113 11.45 7.15 5.13
N ALA A 114 10.16 6.78 5.08
CA ALA A 114 9.32 7.11 3.93
C ALA A 114 9.32 8.64 3.73
N ASP A 115 9.54 9.07 2.49
CA ASP A 115 9.65 10.49 2.17
C ASP A 115 8.26 11.11 1.99
N PRO A 116 7.86 12.06 2.89
CA PRO A 116 6.54 12.68 2.80
C PRO A 116 6.44 13.71 1.67
N GLU A 117 7.54 14.03 1.01
CA GLU A 117 7.58 15.05 -0.06
C GLU A 117 7.49 14.45 -1.46
N LEU A 118 7.47 13.13 -1.60
CA LEU A 118 7.35 12.49 -2.90
C LEU A 118 5.98 12.75 -3.52
N GLU A 119 5.98 13.15 -4.78
CA GLU A 119 4.76 13.39 -5.54
C GLU A 119 4.39 12.18 -6.39
N ASN A 120 3.11 11.88 -6.50
CA ASN A 120 2.61 10.90 -7.46
C ASN A 120 2.55 11.50 -8.87
N ASP A 121 2.02 10.77 -9.83
CA ASP A 121 1.96 11.24 -11.24
C ASP A 121 1.04 12.45 -11.42
N CYS A 122 0.15 12.72 -10.47
CA CYS A 122 -0.69 13.91 -10.46
C CYS A 122 -0.08 15.10 -9.72
N GLY A 123 1.15 14.96 -9.23
CA GLY A 123 1.83 16.01 -8.45
C GLY A 123 1.37 16.12 -7.01
N GLU A 124 0.70 15.09 -6.49
CA GLU A 124 0.18 15.10 -5.13
C GLU A 124 1.19 14.47 -4.16
N LYS A 125 1.41 15.11 -3.02
CA LYS A 125 2.15 14.56 -1.89
C LYS A 125 1.21 13.74 -1.02
N PRO A 126 1.71 12.81 -0.19
CA PRO A 126 0.85 12.08 0.72
C PRO A 126 -0.09 12.96 1.57
N SER A 127 0.42 14.09 2.07
CA SER A 127 -0.37 15.02 2.88
C SER A 127 -1.53 15.66 2.13
N ASP A 128 -1.43 15.81 0.81
CA ASP A 128 -2.51 16.36 -0.02
C ASP A 128 -3.73 15.45 -0.08
N LEU A 129 -3.56 14.18 0.27
CA LEU A 129 -4.60 13.16 0.19
C LEU A 129 -5.29 12.90 1.51
N ILE A 130 -4.86 13.55 2.58
CA ILE A 130 -5.44 13.36 3.92
C ILE A 130 -6.83 13.99 3.98
N ASP A 131 -7.80 13.21 4.45
CA ASP A 131 -9.14 13.72 4.74
C ASP A 131 -9.05 14.71 5.90
N LEU A 132 -9.65 15.89 5.73
CA LEU A 132 -9.63 16.95 6.75
C LEU A 132 -10.29 16.53 8.08
N ASP A 133 -11.13 15.51 8.04
CA ASP A 133 -11.74 14.94 9.24
C ASP A 133 -10.80 14.00 10.00
N ASN A 134 -9.71 13.57 9.38
CA ASN A 134 -8.73 12.67 10.00
C ASN A 134 -7.68 13.47 10.77
N ARG A 135 -8.04 13.86 12.00
CA ARG A 135 -7.17 14.68 12.85
C ARG A 135 -5.84 14.01 13.16
N GLU A 136 -5.85 12.72 13.40
CA GLU A 136 -4.64 11.98 13.77
C GLU A 136 -3.60 12.02 12.66
N LEU A 137 -4.02 11.86 11.40
CA LEU A 137 -3.12 12.01 10.25
C LEU A 137 -2.64 13.45 10.09
N LEU A 138 -3.53 14.42 10.23
CA LEU A 138 -3.15 15.84 10.13
C LEU A 138 -2.10 16.20 11.17
N GLU A 139 -2.27 15.75 12.40
CA GLU A 139 -1.30 15.98 13.48
C GLU A 139 0.02 15.31 13.19
N LEU A 140 -0.01 14.09 12.66
CA LEU A 140 1.19 13.33 12.31
C LEU A 140 2.07 14.07 11.28
N PHE A 141 1.46 14.79 10.36
CA PHE A 141 2.15 15.59 9.34
C PHE A 141 2.41 17.04 9.79
N GLY A 142 2.07 17.38 11.03
CA GLY A 142 2.26 18.74 11.54
C GLY A 142 1.33 19.76 10.91
N LEU A 143 0.21 19.34 10.37
CA LEU A 143 -0.76 20.23 9.77
C LEU A 143 -1.70 20.81 10.85
N ALA A 144 -2.04 22.10 10.70
CA ALA A 144 -2.92 22.77 11.66
C ALA A 144 -4.33 22.15 11.60
N VAL A 145 -4.84 21.80 12.77
CA VAL A 145 -6.23 21.35 12.94
C VAL A 145 -6.97 22.47 13.62
N ASP A 146 -7.88 23.13 12.90
CA ASP A 146 -8.75 24.14 13.49
C ASP A 146 -9.88 23.46 14.26
N ASP A 147 -10.04 23.86 15.50
CA ASP A 147 -11.12 23.37 16.34
C ASP A 147 -12.48 23.98 15.96
#